data_2f0dc97e4b34e475385d9e13ff53158f
#
_entry.id   2f0dc97e4b34e475385d9e13ff53158f
#
_cell.length_a   1.000
_cell.length_b   1.000
_cell.length_c   1.000
_cell.angle_alpha   90.00
_cell.angle_beta   90.00
_cell.angle_gamma   90.00
#
_symmetry.space_group_name_H-M   'P 1'
#
loop_
_entity.id
_entity.type
_entity.pdbx_description
1 polymer ?
#
loop_
_entity_poly.entity_id
_entity_poly.type
_entity_poly.pdbx_seq_one_letter_code
_entity_poly.pdbx_strand_id
1 'polypeptide(L)'
;MVGVKMAAAAGASIRERQTVALKRMLNFNVPHVKNSTGEPVWKVLIYDRFGQDIISPLLSVKELRDMGITLHLLLHSDRDPIPDVPAVYFVMPTEENIDRMCQDLRNQLYESYYLNFISAISRSKLEDIANAALAASAVTQVAKVFDQYLNFITLEDDMFVLCNQNKELVSYRAINRPDITDTEMETVMDTIVDSLFCFFVTLGAVPIIRCSRGTAAEMVAVKLDKKLRENLRDARNSLFTGDTLGAGQFSFQRPLLVLVDRNIDLATPLHHTWTYQALVHDVLDFHLNRVNLEESLGVENSPAGARPKRKNKKSYDLTPVDKFWQKHKGSPFPEVAESVQQELESYRTQEDEVKRLKSIMGLEGEDEGAISMLSDNTAKLTSAVSSLPELLEKKRLIDLHTNVATAVLEHIKARKLDVYFEYEEKIMSKTTLDKSLLDIISDPDAGTPEDKMRLFLIYYISAQQAPSEADLEQYKKALIDAGCNLNPLQYIKQWKAFAKMASAPASYGNTTTKPMGLLSRVMNTGSQFVMEGVKNLVLKQQETDDYRYFDPKMLRGNDSSVPRNKNPFQEGKQGKHILYGCSELFNATQFIKQLSQLGQK
;
A
#
# COMPACT_ATOMS: atom_id res chain seq x y z
N MET A 1 3.45 18.23 -25.37
CA MET A 1 3.28 17.85 -23.96
C MET A 1 4.45 18.42 -23.16
N VAL A 2 4.19 19.34 -22.25
CA VAL A 2 5.22 19.90 -21.36
C VAL A 2 5.10 19.13 -20.06
N GLY A 3 6.08 18.28 -19.77
CA GLY A 3 6.23 17.66 -18.47
C GLY A 3 6.45 18.75 -17.41
N VAL A 4 5.44 18.97 -16.55
CA VAL A 4 5.51 19.98 -15.53
C VAL A 4 6.27 19.43 -14.34
N LYS A 5 7.50 19.87 -14.16
CA LYS A 5 8.31 19.57 -12.98
C LYS A 5 7.84 20.35 -11.76
N MET A 6 7.78 19.64 -10.64
CA MET A 6 7.69 20.24 -9.32
C MET A 6 9.03 20.12 -8.60
N ALA A 7 9.56 21.25 -8.15
CA ALA A 7 10.52 21.27 -7.07
C ALA A 7 9.73 21.05 -5.76
N ALA A 8 9.67 19.80 -5.29
CA ALA A 8 9.31 19.55 -3.90
C ALA A 8 10.48 20.00 -3.02
N ALA A 9 10.19 20.47 -1.81
CA ALA A 9 11.21 20.82 -0.84
C ALA A 9 12.22 19.66 -0.67
N ALA A 10 13.48 19.96 -0.57
CA ALA A 10 14.50 18.96 -0.27
C ALA A 10 14.12 18.26 1.04
N GLY A 11 13.89 16.94 0.99
CA GLY A 11 13.47 16.15 2.15
C GLY A 11 11.99 15.73 2.19
N ALA A 12 11.15 16.16 1.23
CA ALA A 12 9.74 15.75 1.17
C ALA A 12 9.61 14.24 0.91
N SER A 13 8.73 13.55 1.67
CA SER A 13 8.41 12.14 1.48
C SER A 13 7.76 11.90 0.11
N ILE A 14 7.74 10.63 -0.36
CA ILE A 14 7.05 10.29 -1.61
C ILE A 14 5.55 10.58 -1.52
N ARG A 15 4.95 10.39 -0.35
CA ARG A 15 3.56 10.72 -0.07
C ARG A 15 3.29 12.23 -0.23
N GLU A 16 4.14 13.07 0.37
CA GLU A 16 4.03 14.52 0.21
C GLU A 16 4.18 14.95 -1.25
N ARG A 17 5.14 14.37 -1.98
CA ARG A 17 5.35 14.65 -3.41
C ARG A 17 4.13 14.28 -4.24
N GLN A 18 3.54 13.13 -4.01
CA GLN A 18 2.33 12.70 -4.70
C GLN A 18 1.14 13.59 -4.34
N THR A 19 0.97 13.94 -3.06
CA THR A 19 -0.07 14.86 -2.60
C THR A 19 0.04 16.24 -3.25
N VAL A 20 1.24 16.80 -3.31
CA VAL A 20 1.49 18.09 -3.97
C VAL A 20 1.19 17.99 -5.48
N ALA A 21 1.59 16.91 -6.14
CA ALA A 21 1.28 16.72 -7.56
C ALA A 21 -0.23 16.63 -7.81
N LEU A 22 -0.97 15.91 -6.96
CA LEU A 22 -2.44 15.83 -7.02
C LEU A 22 -3.10 17.18 -6.78
N LYS A 23 -2.72 17.92 -5.74
CA LYS A 23 -3.28 19.24 -5.44
C LYS A 23 -3.05 20.21 -6.60
N ARG A 24 -1.87 20.17 -7.22
CA ARG A 24 -1.57 20.98 -8.40
C ARG A 24 -2.42 20.58 -9.60
N MET A 25 -2.55 19.30 -9.90
CA MET A 25 -3.41 18.79 -10.96
C MET A 25 -4.86 19.25 -10.76
N LEU A 26 -5.39 19.08 -9.56
CA LEU A 26 -6.74 19.50 -9.20
C LEU A 26 -6.96 21.02 -9.27
N ASN A 27 -5.88 21.78 -9.22
CA ASN A 27 -5.90 23.23 -9.42
C ASN A 27 -5.46 23.64 -10.85
N PHE A 28 -5.87 22.87 -11.86
CA PHE A 28 -5.63 23.11 -13.29
C PHE A 28 -4.14 23.15 -13.69
N ASN A 29 -3.28 22.50 -12.93
CA ASN A 29 -1.81 22.51 -13.12
C ASN A 29 -1.17 23.92 -13.08
N VAL A 30 -1.79 24.85 -12.36
CA VAL A 30 -1.27 26.21 -12.13
C VAL A 30 -1.22 26.52 -10.63
N PRO A 31 -0.37 27.44 -10.16
CA PRO A 31 -0.38 27.87 -8.76
C PRO A 31 -1.68 28.66 -8.48
N HIS A 32 -2.46 28.22 -7.51
CA HIS A 32 -3.64 28.89 -6.94
C HIS A 32 -4.46 29.77 -7.88
N VAL A 33 -5.43 29.16 -8.57
CA VAL A 33 -6.46 29.92 -9.28
C VAL A 33 -7.60 30.23 -8.29
N LYS A 34 -7.79 31.50 -8.01
CA LYS A 34 -8.96 32.01 -7.31
C LYS A 34 -9.78 32.82 -8.28
N ASN A 35 -11.11 32.82 -8.09
CA ASN A 35 -11.99 33.69 -8.85
C ASN A 35 -11.83 35.17 -8.43
N SER A 36 -12.57 36.08 -9.06
CA SER A 36 -12.55 37.51 -8.75
C SER A 36 -12.93 37.84 -7.30
N THR A 37 -13.60 36.94 -6.60
CA THR A 37 -14.00 37.06 -5.19
C THR A 37 -12.99 36.46 -4.20
N GLY A 38 -11.89 35.86 -4.71
CA GLY A 38 -10.86 35.25 -3.88
C GLY A 38 -11.19 33.80 -3.49
N GLU A 39 -12.28 33.23 -3.97
CA GLU A 39 -12.71 31.86 -3.73
C GLU A 39 -12.12 30.90 -4.78
N PRO A 40 -11.96 29.59 -4.45
CA PRO A 40 -11.52 28.60 -5.42
C PRO A 40 -12.55 28.46 -6.56
N VAL A 41 -12.06 28.25 -7.78
CA VAL A 41 -12.94 27.99 -8.95
C VAL A 41 -13.64 26.64 -8.76
N TRP A 42 -14.98 26.65 -8.89
CA TRP A 42 -15.77 25.44 -8.83
C TRP A 42 -15.48 24.55 -10.02
N LYS A 43 -15.36 23.25 -9.78
CA LYS A 43 -15.06 22.25 -10.78
C LYS A 43 -15.56 20.88 -10.39
N VAL A 44 -15.75 20.03 -11.38
CA VAL A 44 -16.11 18.62 -11.22
C VAL A 44 -14.85 17.78 -11.40
N LEU A 45 -14.66 16.79 -10.52
CA LEU A 45 -13.61 15.79 -10.67
C LEU A 45 -14.20 14.51 -11.26
N ILE A 46 -13.67 14.07 -12.40
CA ILE A 46 -14.03 12.82 -13.07
C ILE A 46 -12.82 11.89 -12.98
N TYR A 47 -13.00 10.74 -12.34
CA TYR A 47 -11.93 9.76 -12.21
C TYR A 47 -12.42 8.34 -12.52
N ASP A 48 -11.54 7.46 -12.89
CA ASP A 48 -11.77 6.03 -12.86
C ASP A 48 -11.45 5.45 -11.47
N ARG A 49 -11.57 4.14 -11.31
CA ARG A 49 -11.26 3.48 -10.03
C ARG A 49 -9.80 3.61 -9.64
N PHE A 50 -8.87 3.66 -10.63
CA PHE A 50 -7.45 3.89 -10.35
C PHE A 50 -7.22 5.28 -9.76
N GLY A 51 -7.79 6.31 -10.39
CA GLY A 51 -7.71 7.69 -9.89
C GLY A 51 -8.34 7.85 -8.51
N GLN A 52 -9.47 7.19 -8.27
CA GLN A 52 -10.11 7.18 -6.96
C GLN A 52 -9.20 6.58 -5.87
N ASP A 53 -8.60 5.43 -6.13
CA ASP A 53 -7.73 4.72 -5.18
C ASP A 53 -6.43 5.48 -4.92
N ILE A 54 -5.93 6.25 -5.89
CA ILE A 54 -4.75 7.11 -5.71
C ILE A 54 -5.08 8.32 -4.84
N ILE A 55 -6.24 8.95 -5.05
CA ILE A 55 -6.64 10.18 -4.36
C ILE A 55 -7.11 9.89 -2.92
N SER A 56 -7.90 8.85 -2.72
CA SER A 56 -8.61 8.64 -1.45
C SER A 56 -7.72 8.50 -0.20
N PRO A 57 -6.53 7.89 -0.24
CA PRO A 57 -5.64 7.86 0.91
C PRO A 57 -4.90 9.18 1.18
N LEU A 58 -4.88 10.09 0.20
CA LEU A 58 -4.05 11.30 0.21
C LEU A 58 -4.84 12.57 0.51
N LEU A 59 -6.09 12.64 0.03
CA LEU A 59 -6.92 13.83 0.13
C LEU A 59 -8.29 13.49 0.71
N SER A 60 -8.66 14.19 1.76
CA SER A 60 -10.00 14.11 2.35
C SER A 60 -11.03 14.86 1.51
N VAL A 61 -12.32 14.52 1.68
CA VAL A 61 -13.44 15.23 1.04
C VAL A 61 -13.44 16.73 1.39
N LYS A 62 -13.01 17.08 2.62
CA LYS A 62 -12.87 18.48 3.04
C LYS A 62 -11.81 19.19 2.20
N GLU A 63 -10.62 18.61 2.03
CA GLU A 63 -9.56 19.20 1.22
C GLU A 63 -9.97 19.35 -0.25
N LEU A 64 -10.71 18.39 -0.79
CA LEU A 64 -11.27 18.51 -2.15
C LEU A 64 -12.24 19.70 -2.27
N ARG A 65 -13.13 19.89 -1.29
CA ARG A 65 -14.05 21.06 -1.24
C ARG A 65 -13.28 22.38 -1.11
N ASP A 66 -12.27 22.42 -0.27
CA ASP A 66 -11.43 23.62 -0.08
C ASP A 66 -10.69 24.02 -1.38
N MET A 67 -10.51 23.09 -2.31
CA MET A 67 -9.98 23.32 -3.65
C MET A 67 -11.06 23.62 -4.71
N GLY A 68 -12.32 23.74 -4.33
CA GLY A 68 -13.45 24.01 -5.24
C GLY A 68 -14.04 22.79 -5.92
N ILE A 69 -13.67 21.57 -5.52
CA ILE A 69 -14.28 20.34 -6.05
C ILE A 69 -15.56 20.06 -5.27
N THR A 70 -16.68 20.44 -5.88
CA THR A 70 -18.00 20.26 -5.28
C THR A 70 -18.63 18.91 -5.58
N LEU A 71 -18.22 18.32 -6.70
CA LEU A 71 -18.72 17.04 -7.18
C LEU A 71 -17.57 16.19 -7.71
N HIS A 72 -17.52 14.93 -7.31
CA HIS A 72 -16.57 13.94 -7.82
C HIS A 72 -17.32 12.68 -8.25
N LEU A 73 -17.10 12.25 -9.49
CA LEU A 73 -17.88 11.20 -10.16
C LEU A 73 -16.95 10.17 -10.82
N LEU A 74 -17.41 8.93 -10.85
CA LEU A 74 -16.75 7.90 -11.65
C LEU A 74 -17.01 8.13 -13.15
N LEU A 75 -15.97 7.91 -13.97
CA LEU A 75 -16.02 8.09 -15.42
C LEU A 75 -17.14 7.26 -16.05
N HIS A 76 -17.32 6.01 -15.63
CA HIS A 76 -18.31 5.07 -16.17
C HIS A 76 -19.67 5.09 -15.45
N SER A 77 -19.92 6.06 -14.58
CA SER A 77 -21.25 6.27 -14.01
C SER A 77 -22.16 7.04 -14.97
N ASP A 78 -23.47 7.01 -14.72
CA ASP A 78 -24.40 7.91 -15.37
C ASP A 78 -24.18 9.33 -14.82
N ARG A 79 -24.00 10.29 -15.74
CA ARG A 79 -23.67 11.67 -15.40
C ARG A 79 -24.51 12.63 -16.21
N ASP A 80 -25.15 13.54 -15.51
CA ASP A 80 -25.88 14.62 -16.15
C ASP A 80 -24.94 15.72 -16.67
N PRO A 81 -25.25 16.40 -17.76
CA PRO A 81 -24.51 17.54 -18.25
C PRO A 81 -24.47 18.69 -17.24
N ILE A 82 -23.30 19.29 -17.07
CA ILE A 82 -23.07 20.49 -16.24
C ILE A 82 -22.26 21.50 -17.10
N PRO A 83 -22.90 22.15 -18.07
CA PRO A 83 -22.24 22.89 -19.13
C PRO A 83 -21.52 24.18 -18.66
N ASP A 84 -21.82 24.63 -17.46
CA ASP A 84 -21.26 25.89 -16.90
C ASP A 84 -20.09 25.66 -15.92
N VAL A 85 -19.59 24.40 -15.82
CA VAL A 85 -18.53 24.06 -14.86
C VAL A 85 -17.41 23.29 -15.55
N PRO A 86 -16.12 23.66 -15.32
CA PRO A 86 -14.99 22.92 -15.84
C PRO A 86 -14.87 21.54 -15.17
N ALA A 87 -14.42 20.54 -15.93
CA ALA A 87 -14.17 19.19 -15.46
C ALA A 87 -12.68 18.85 -15.48
N VAL A 88 -12.19 18.31 -14.37
CA VAL A 88 -10.85 17.74 -14.24
C VAL A 88 -10.96 16.23 -14.31
N TYR A 89 -10.39 15.64 -15.34
CA TYR A 89 -10.30 14.19 -15.53
C TYR A 89 -9.01 13.69 -14.94
N PHE A 90 -9.05 12.58 -14.22
CA PHE A 90 -7.89 11.86 -13.71
C PHE A 90 -8.10 10.36 -13.87
N VAL A 91 -7.60 9.80 -14.97
CA VAL A 91 -7.93 8.46 -15.44
C VAL A 91 -6.71 7.73 -16.03
N MET A 92 -6.74 6.40 -16.03
CA MET A 92 -5.81 5.58 -16.81
C MET A 92 -6.11 5.74 -18.32
N PRO A 93 -5.08 5.77 -19.19
CA PRO A 93 -5.27 5.90 -20.64
C PRO A 93 -5.64 4.54 -21.29
N THR A 94 -6.66 3.86 -20.78
CA THR A 94 -7.20 2.63 -21.38
C THR A 94 -8.11 2.95 -22.55
N GLU A 95 -8.33 2.01 -23.47
CA GLU A 95 -9.24 2.20 -24.61
C GLU A 95 -10.65 2.56 -24.12
N GLU A 96 -11.17 1.79 -23.18
CA GLU A 96 -12.50 1.99 -22.58
C GLU A 96 -12.66 3.40 -21.99
N ASN A 97 -11.65 3.88 -21.27
CA ASN A 97 -11.67 5.24 -20.70
C ASN A 97 -11.62 6.31 -21.78
N ILE A 98 -10.78 6.13 -22.81
CA ILE A 98 -10.69 7.06 -23.93
C ILE A 98 -12.02 7.14 -24.69
N ASP A 99 -12.65 6.00 -24.98
CA ASP A 99 -13.94 5.96 -25.65
C ASP A 99 -15.02 6.71 -24.85
N ARG A 100 -15.06 6.53 -23.53
CA ARG A 100 -15.99 7.24 -22.66
C ARG A 100 -15.73 8.75 -22.64
N MET A 101 -14.47 9.17 -22.58
CA MET A 101 -14.09 10.58 -22.66
C MET A 101 -14.46 11.19 -24.02
N CYS A 102 -14.29 10.45 -25.12
CA CYS A 102 -14.73 10.87 -26.44
C CYS A 102 -16.25 11.06 -26.51
N GLN A 103 -17.03 10.21 -25.83
CA GLN A 103 -18.49 10.38 -25.72
C GLN A 103 -18.84 11.65 -24.93
N ASP A 104 -18.16 11.91 -23.82
CA ASP A 104 -18.36 13.13 -23.02
C ASP A 104 -18.10 14.39 -23.84
N LEU A 105 -17.05 14.40 -24.66
CA LEU A 105 -16.73 15.51 -25.58
C LEU A 105 -17.81 15.69 -26.65
N ARG A 106 -18.30 14.59 -27.25
CA ARG A 106 -19.38 14.64 -28.25
C ARG A 106 -20.67 15.18 -27.66
N ASN A 107 -20.97 14.83 -26.41
CA ASN A 107 -22.16 15.26 -25.70
C ASN A 107 -22.03 16.64 -25.02
N GLN A 108 -20.82 17.23 -25.07
CA GLN A 108 -20.53 18.54 -24.48
C GLN A 108 -20.99 18.67 -23.01
N LEU A 109 -20.62 17.70 -22.17
CA LEU A 109 -21.13 17.60 -20.80
C LEU A 109 -20.66 18.75 -19.89
N TYR A 110 -19.52 19.39 -20.16
CA TYR A 110 -18.89 20.37 -19.29
C TYR A 110 -18.44 21.62 -20.07
N GLU A 111 -18.21 22.73 -19.35
CA GLU A 111 -17.71 23.98 -19.92
C GLU A 111 -16.34 23.79 -20.60
N SER A 112 -15.43 23.16 -19.90
CA SER A 112 -14.08 22.87 -20.38
C SER A 112 -13.52 21.60 -19.77
N TYR A 113 -12.55 20.99 -20.46
CA TYR A 113 -11.98 19.70 -20.13
C TYR A 113 -10.48 19.83 -19.84
N TYR A 114 -10.09 19.43 -18.62
CA TYR A 114 -8.71 19.29 -18.19
C TYR A 114 -8.38 17.81 -18.08
N LEU A 115 -7.71 17.27 -19.09
CA LEU A 115 -7.48 15.83 -19.21
C LEU A 115 -6.13 15.48 -18.58
N ASN A 116 -6.16 14.71 -17.49
CA ASN A 116 -4.97 14.25 -16.80
C ASN A 116 -4.94 12.75 -16.82
N PHE A 117 -3.87 12.20 -17.39
CA PHE A 117 -3.65 10.76 -17.46
C PHE A 117 -2.71 10.30 -16.35
N ILE A 118 -3.11 9.22 -15.68
CA ILE A 118 -2.37 8.63 -14.55
C ILE A 118 -1.01 8.11 -15.01
N SER A 119 -0.97 7.45 -16.19
CA SER A 119 0.24 7.03 -16.92
C SER A 119 0.30 7.75 -18.27
N ALA A 120 1.44 7.66 -18.95
CA ALA A 120 1.61 8.28 -20.26
C ALA A 120 0.63 7.73 -21.30
N ILE A 121 -0.08 8.64 -21.98
CA ILE A 121 -0.99 8.30 -23.07
C ILE A 121 -0.23 8.11 -24.38
N SER A 122 -0.62 7.11 -25.16
CA SER A 122 -0.08 6.88 -26.49
C SER A 122 -0.55 7.94 -27.50
N ARG A 123 0.25 8.15 -28.55
CA ARG A 123 -0.09 9.09 -29.60
C ARG A 123 -1.39 8.74 -30.32
N SER A 124 -1.64 7.45 -30.58
CA SER A 124 -2.89 7.00 -31.23
C SER A 124 -4.12 7.40 -30.42
N LYS A 125 -4.11 7.16 -29.11
CA LYS A 125 -5.21 7.55 -28.22
C LYS A 125 -5.41 9.07 -28.11
N LEU A 126 -4.32 9.84 -28.19
CA LEU A 126 -4.43 11.32 -28.29
C LEU A 126 -5.10 11.74 -29.60
N GLU A 127 -4.78 11.08 -30.71
CA GLU A 127 -5.41 11.32 -32.01
C GLU A 127 -6.92 10.99 -31.96
N ASP A 128 -7.32 9.93 -31.26
CA ASP A 128 -8.74 9.59 -31.07
C ASP A 128 -9.50 10.69 -30.33
N ILE A 129 -8.92 11.20 -29.22
CA ILE A 129 -9.49 12.34 -28.48
C ILE A 129 -9.58 13.59 -29.36
N ALA A 130 -8.52 13.90 -30.10
CA ALA A 130 -8.49 15.06 -31.00
C ALA A 130 -9.57 14.96 -32.09
N ASN A 131 -9.72 13.77 -32.70
CA ASN A 131 -10.76 13.51 -33.70
C ASN A 131 -12.17 13.66 -33.11
N ALA A 132 -12.39 13.17 -31.90
CA ALA A 132 -13.69 13.33 -31.21
C ALA A 132 -13.99 14.81 -30.91
N ALA A 133 -13.00 15.57 -30.46
CA ALA A 133 -13.13 17.00 -30.20
C ALA A 133 -13.39 17.81 -31.47
N LEU A 134 -12.72 17.46 -32.57
CA LEU A 134 -12.95 18.08 -33.88
C LEU A 134 -14.37 17.79 -34.40
N ALA A 135 -14.81 16.54 -34.35
CA ALA A 135 -16.15 16.14 -34.80
C ALA A 135 -17.27 16.82 -33.99
N ALA A 136 -17.03 17.08 -32.71
CA ALA A 136 -17.99 17.74 -31.81
C ALA A 136 -17.86 19.29 -31.83
N SER A 137 -16.95 19.86 -32.60
CA SER A 137 -16.59 21.30 -32.54
C SER A 137 -16.21 21.76 -31.12
N ALA A 138 -15.66 20.84 -30.32
CA ALA A 138 -15.32 21.04 -28.91
C ALA A 138 -13.82 21.28 -28.66
N VAL A 139 -13.04 21.55 -29.71
CA VAL A 139 -11.57 21.70 -29.62
C VAL A 139 -11.18 22.80 -28.63
N THR A 140 -11.89 23.92 -28.64
CA THR A 140 -11.64 25.04 -27.71
C THR A 140 -12.00 24.72 -26.27
N GLN A 141 -12.84 23.72 -26.03
CA GLN A 141 -13.23 23.27 -24.70
C GLN A 141 -12.16 22.37 -24.06
N VAL A 142 -11.30 21.70 -24.85
CA VAL A 142 -10.16 20.94 -24.32
C VAL A 142 -9.07 21.92 -23.91
N ALA A 143 -9.10 22.31 -22.63
CA ALA A 143 -8.22 23.33 -22.09
C ALA A 143 -6.76 22.87 -21.97
N LYS A 144 -6.56 21.66 -21.45
CA LYS A 144 -5.20 21.09 -21.20
C LYS A 144 -5.22 19.56 -21.23
N VAL A 145 -4.09 18.97 -21.64
CA VAL A 145 -3.84 17.52 -21.63
C VAL A 145 -2.47 17.25 -21.01
N PHE A 146 -2.40 16.45 -19.96
CA PHE A 146 -1.17 16.13 -19.23
C PHE A 146 -1.05 14.65 -18.90
N ASP A 147 0.19 14.16 -18.99
CA ASP A 147 0.62 12.90 -18.35
C ASP A 147 1.14 13.23 -16.95
N GLN A 148 0.55 12.64 -15.92
CA GLN A 148 0.86 12.97 -14.53
C GLN A 148 1.91 12.06 -13.91
N TYR A 149 2.11 10.85 -14.44
CA TYR A 149 3.03 9.86 -13.88
C TYR A 149 2.78 9.56 -12.39
N LEU A 150 1.52 9.27 -12.05
CA LEU A 150 1.07 9.03 -10.68
C LEU A 150 0.51 7.60 -10.48
N ASN A 151 0.88 6.64 -11.34
CA ASN A 151 0.36 5.28 -11.33
C ASN A 151 0.93 4.43 -10.18
N PHE A 152 0.73 4.87 -8.96
CA PHE A 152 1.02 4.15 -7.72
C PHE A 152 0.20 4.75 -6.58
N ILE A 153 0.03 4.00 -5.50
CA ILE A 153 -0.77 4.42 -4.34
C ILE A 153 0.15 4.48 -3.13
N THR A 154 0.26 5.64 -2.50
CA THR A 154 1.00 5.81 -1.26
C THR A 154 0.05 5.68 -0.07
N LEU A 155 0.24 4.65 0.74
CA LEU A 155 -0.59 4.36 1.92
C LEU A 155 -0.03 4.98 3.18
N GLU A 156 1.29 4.92 3.34
CA GLU A 156 2.05 5.49 4.46
C GLU A 156 3.21 6.33 3.91
N ASP A 157 3.90 7.08 4.76
CA ASP A 157 5.05 7.89 4.33
C ASP A 157 6.20 7.05 3.77
N ASP A 158 6.28 5.78 4.19
CA ASP A 158 7.30 4.81 3.83
C ASP A 158 6.76 3.58 3.09
N MET A 159 5.46 3.57 2.71
CA MET A 159 4.83 2.42 2.06
C MET A 159 3.97 2.81 0.86
N PHE A 160 4.16 2.09 -0.24
CA PHE A 160 3.37 2.26 -1.47
C PHE A 160 3.01 0.93 -2.14
N VAL A 161 1.95 0.95 -2.94
CA VAL A 161 1.47 -0.19 -3.73
C VAL A 161 1.42 0.22 -5.20
N LEU A 162 1.86 -0.67 -6.10
CA LEU A 162 1.93 -0.36 -7.52
C LEU A 162 0.62 -0.64 -8.27
N CYS A 163 0.10 -1.86 -8.17
CA CYS A 163 -0.92 -2.37 -9.09
C CYS A 163 -2.21 -2.81 -8.40
N ASN A 164 -2.70 -2.02 -7.43
CA ASN A 164 -3.82 -2.44 -6.57
C ASN A 164 -5.11 -2.82 -7.33
N GLN A 165 -5.40 -2.19 -8.46
CA GLN A 165 -6.61 -2.45 -9.26
C GLN A 165 -6.44 -3.60 -10.27
N ASN A 166 -5.22 -4.02 -10.55
CA ASN A 166 -4.90 -5.04 -11.56
C ASN A 166 -4.66 -6.42 -10.95
N LYS A 167 -5.42 -6.80 -9.91
CA LYS A 167 -5.22 -8.08 -9.17
C LYS A 167 -5.36 -9.32 -10.04
N GLU A 168 -6.17 -9.28 -11.08
CA GLU A 168 -6.30 -10.39 -12.04
C GLU A 168 -5.07 -10.50 -12.94
N LEU A 169 -4.48 -9.38 -13.32
CA LEU A 169 -3.30 -9.32 -14.18
C LEU A 169 -2.01 -9.43 -13.38
N VAL A 170 -1.89 -8.68 -12.27
CA VAL A 170 -0.68 -8.59 -11.45
C VAL A 170 -0.97 -9.15 -10.07
N SER A 171 -0.66 -10.43 -9.86
CA SER A 171 -0.77 -11.11 -8.59
C SER A 171 0.28 -12.20 -8.49
N TYR A 172 0.52 -12.70 -7.27
CA TYR A 172 1.40 -13.86 -7.08
C TYR A 172 0.94 -15.05 -7.93
N ARG A 173 -0.39 -15.31 -7.95
CA ARG A 173 -0.98 -16.35 -8.80
C ARG A 173 -0.73 -16.11 -10.28
N ALA A 174 -0.97 -14.90 -10.76
CA ALA A 174 -0.82 -14.58 -12.18
C ALA A 174 0.61 -14.82 -12.68
N ILE A 175 1.61 -14.49 -11.86
CA ILE A 175 3.03 -14.64 -12.21
C ILE A 175 3.49 -16.11 -12.11
N ASN A 176 2.92 -16.92 -11.21
CA ASN A 176 3.40 -18.26 -10.90
C ASN A 176 2.52 -19.39 -11.47
N ARG A 177 1.44 -19.08 -12.19
CA ARG A 177 0.60 -20.11 -12.82
C ARG A 177 1.36 -20.81 -13.95
N PRO A 178 1.23 -22.14 -14.10
CA PRO A 178 2.02 -22.91 -15.04
C PRO A 178 1.62 -22.69 -16.52
N ASP A 179 0.44 -22.16 -16.76
CA ASP A 179 -0.14 -21.92 -18.09
C ASP A 179 0.05 -20.48 -18.62
N ILE A 180 0.81 -19.66 -17.90
CA ILE A 180 1.07 -18.29 -18.34
C ILE A 180 1.90 -18.30 -19.64
N THR A 181 1.42 -17.57 -20.62
CA THR A 181 2.15 -17.38 -21.89
C THR A 181 3.21 -16.29 -21.78
N ASP A 182 4.21 -16.33 -22.66
CA ASP A 182 5.26 -15.30 -22.70
C ASP A 182 4.66 -13.90 -22.91
N THR A 183 3.64 -13.77 -23.74
CA THR A 183 2.96 -12.50 -24.02
C THR A 183 2.23 -11.97 -22.77
N GLU A 184 1.55 -12.84 -22.02
CA GLU A 184 0.90 -12.46 -20.76
C GLU A 184 1.93 -12.05 -19.71
N MET A 185 3.04 -12.79 -19.59
CA MET A 185 4.14 -12.45 -18.68
C MET A 185 4.74 -11.08 -19.05
N GLU A 186 4.98 -10.82 -20.32
CA GLU A 186 5.45 -9.51 -20.80
C GLU A 186 4.48 -8.38 -20.39
N THR A 187 3.17 -8.58 -20.54
CA THR A 187 2.15 -7.61 -20.17
C THR A 187 2.15 -7.35 -18.66
N VAL A 188 2.29 -8.40 -17.84
CA VAL A 188 2.43 -8.28 -16.38
C VAL A 188 3.66 -7.44 -16.02
N MET A 189 4.80 -7.77 -16.61
CA MET A 189 6.05 -7.06 -16.33
C MET A 189 5.98 -5.60 -16.76
N ASP A 190 5.42 -5.31 -17.93
CA ASP A 190 5.25 -3.95 -18.44
C ASP A 190 4.34 -3.11 -17.54
N THR A 191 3.29 -3.71 -16.98
CA THR A 191 2.39 -3.04 -16.02
C THR A 191 3.13 -2.66 -14.73
N ILE A 192 3.94 -3.56 -14.18
CA ILE A 192 4.76 -3.30 -12.99
C ILE A 192 5.80 -2.20 -13.29
N VAL A 193 6.47 -2.30 -14.43
CA VAL A 193 7.50 -1.33 -14.86
C VAL A 193 6.91 0.05 -15.07
N ASP A 194 5.71 0.16 -15.65
CA ASP A 194 5.03 1.45 -15.82
C ASP A 194 4.78 2.14 -14.48
N SER A 195 4.26 1.40 -13.49
CA SER A 195 4.04 1.92 -12.15
C SER A 195 5.33 2.32 -11.44
N LEU A 196 6.39 1.50 -11.51
CA LEU A 196 7.71 1.85 -10.96
C LEU A 196 8.32 3.07 -11.64
N PHE A 197 8.16 3.20 -12.95
CA PHE A 197 8.63 4.37 -13.69
C PHE A 197 7.92 5.64 -13.21
N CYS A 198 6.59 5.61 -13.04
CA CYS A 198 5.82 6.72 -12.48
C CYS A 198 6.29 7.08 -11.07
N PHE A 199 6.58 6.07 -10.23
CA PHE A 199 7.13 6.28 -8.89
C PHE A 199 8.45 7.07 -8.94
N PHE A 200 9.41 6.69 -9.78
CA PHE A 200 10.69 7.36 -9.89
C PHE A 200 10.59 8.74 -10.55
N VAL A 201 9.67 8.93 -11.47
CA VAL A 201 9.36 10.27 -12.02
C VAL A 201 8.84 11.20 -10.92
N THR A 202 7.94 10.73 -10.07
CA THR A 202 7.43 11.50 -8.92
C THR A 202 8.52 11.74 -7.88
N LEU A 203 9.37 10.75 -7.61
CA LEU A 203 10.52 10.89 -6.73
C LEU A 203 11.55 11.89 -7.30
N GLY A 204 11.60 12.05 -8.62
CA GLY A 204 12.53 12.94 -9.32
C GLY A 204 13.97 12.43 -9.37
N ALA A 205 14.19 11.12 -9.19
CA ALA A 205 15.53 10.53 -9.13
C ALA A 205 15.61 9.21 -9.90
N VAL A 206 16.74 8.98 -10.56
CA VAL A 206 17.02 7.73 -11.27
C VAL A 206 17.74 6.76 -10.33
N PRO A 207 17.14 5.57 -10.05
CA PRO A 207 17.72 4.64 -9.10
C PRO A 207 18.93 3.88 -9.67
N ILE A 208 19.70 3.30 -8.76
CA ILE A 208 20.53 2.13 -9.01
C ILE A 208 19.65 0.92 -8.74
N ILE A 209 19.65 -0.09 -9.62
CA ILE A 209 18.75 -1.23 -9.51
C ILE A 209 19.53 -2.49 -9.13
N ARG A 210 19.05 -3.18 -8.12
CA ARG A 210 19.54 -4.50 -7.71
C ARG A 210 18.38 -5.48 -7.73
N CYS A 211 18.59 -6.68 -8.26
CA CYS A 211 17.56 -7.70 -8.30
C CYS A 211 18.16 -9.11 -8.16
N SER A 212 17.33 -10.07 -7.74
CA SER A 212 17.65 -11.49 -7.78
C SER A 212 17.66 -12.01 -9.23
N ARG A 213 18.62 -12.91 -9.57
CA ARG A 213 18.71 -13.54 -10.89
C ARG A 213 17.67 -14.63 -11.09
N GLY A 214 17.27 -14.83 -12.34
CA GLY A 214 16.40 -15.93 -12.76
C GLY A 214 14.96 -15.83 -12.26
N THR A 215 14.51 -14.63 -11.88
CA THR A 215 13.18 -14.40 -11.29
C THR A 215 12.42 -13.31 -12.05
N ALA A 216 11.11 -13.17 -11.75
CA ALA A 216 10.31 -12.05 -12.26
C ALA A 216 10.91 -10.68 -11.89
N ALA A 217 11.60 -10.58 -10.75
CA ALA A 217 12.29 -9.36 -10.36
C ALA A 217 13.40 -8.95 -11.34
N GLU A 218 14.11 -9.91 -11.93
CA GLU A 218 15.10 -9.62 -12.99
C GLU A 218 14.43 -9.09 -14.26
N MET A 219 13.31 -9.68 -14.66
CA MET A 219 12.56 -9.22 -15.84
C MET A 219 12.11 -7.75 -15.67
N VAL A 220 11.58 -7.42 -14.49
CA VAL A 220 11.21 -6.03 -14.14
C VAL A 220 12.42 -5.12 -14.18
N ALA A 221 13.56 -5.55 -13.59
CA ALA A 221 14.79 -4.75 -13.54
C ALA A 221 15.33 -4.41 -14.95
N VAL A 222 15.38 -5.40 -15.85
CA VAL A 222 15.84 -5.23 -17.23
C VAL A 222 14.95 -4.25 -17.99
N LYS A 223 13.63 -4.40 -17.88
CA LYS A 223 12.67 -3.52 -18.55
C LYS A 223 12.69 -2.10 -18.00
N LEU A 224 12.80 -1.96 -16.66
CA LEU A 224 12.89 -0.66 -16.02
C LEU A 224 14.18 0.08 -16.37
N ASP A 225 15.33 -0.61 -16.36
CA ASP A 225 16.62 -0.05 -16.82
C ASP A 225 16.52 0.46 -18.26
N LYS A 226 15.93 -0.35 -19.16
CA LYS A 226 15.72 0.05 -20.55
C LYS A 226 14.86 1.32 -20.64
N LYS A 227 13.71 1.37 -19.97
CA LYS A 227 12.77 2.51 -19.99
C LYS A 227 13.41 3.79 -19.42
N LEU A 228 14.17 3.66 -18.33
CA LEU A 228 14.90 4.79 -17.74
C LEU A 228 15.99 5.32 -18.69
N ARG A 229 16.77 4.43 -19.32
CA ARG A 229 17.80 4.81 -20.29
C ARG A 229 17.22 5.50 -21.53
N GLU A 230 16.10 5.01 -22.04
CA GLU A 230 15.40 5.63 -23.18
C GLU A 230 14.94 7.05 -22.82
N ASN A 231 14.36 7.25 -21.65
CA ASN A 231 13.96 8.58 -21.20
C ASN A 231 15.15 9.53 -20.99
N LEU A 232 16.26 9.03 -20.42
CA LEU A 232 17.46 9.86 -20.20
C LEU A 232 18.13 10.29 -21.51
N ARG A 233 18.00 9.51 -22.62
CA ARG A 233 18.53 9.86 -23.94
C ARG A 233 17.69 10.94 -24.65
N ASP A 234 16.42 11.03 -24.34
CA ASP A 234 15.53 12.06 -24.88
C ASP A 234 15.78 13.41 -24.16
N ALA A 235 16.77 14.15 -24.62
CA ALA A 235 17.15 15.44 -24.03
C ALA A 235 16.02 16.49 -24.06
N ARG A 236 15.01 16.33 -24.92
CA ARG A 236 13.89 17.28 -25.05
C ARG A 236 12.76 16.98 -24.06
N ASN A 237 12.53 15.71 -23.75
CA ASN A 237 11.42 15.24 -22.93
C ASN A 237 11.89 14.48 -21.67
N SER A 238 13.14 14.67 -21.25
CA SER A 238 13.65 14.00 -20.04
C SER A 238 12.86 14.44 -18.80
N LEU A 239 12.24 13.45 -18.15
CA LEU A 239 11.47 13.65 -16.92
C LEU A 239 12.35 13.83 -15.68
N PHE A 240 13.66 13.57 -15.80
CA PHE A 240 14.66 13.62 -14.71
C PHE A 240 15.65 14.80 -14.84
N THR A 241 15.31 15.89 -15.53
CA THR A 241 16.21 17.02 -15.78
C THR A 241 16.65 17.83 -14.54
N GLY A 242 16.00 17.63 -13.38
CA GLY A 242 16.45 18.20 -12.09
C GLY A 242 17.81 17.67 -11.62
N ASP A 243 18.17 16.47 -12.07
CA ASP A 243 19.42 15.78 -11.75
C ASP A 243 20.60 16.24 -12.66
N THR A 244 20.30 16.97 -13.75
CA THR A 244 21.31 17.41 -14.74
C THR A 244 21.74 18.87 -14.59
N LEU A 245 20.98 19.69 -13.85
CA LEU A 245 21.26 21.13 -13.68
C LEU A 245 22.33 21.45 -12.62
N GLY A 246 22.88 20.44 -11.96
CA GLY A 246 23.99 20.56 -11.04
C GLY A 246 25.25 19.88 -11.56
N ALA A 247 25.80 20.29 -12.69
CA ALA A 247 27.07 19.78 -13.22
C ALA A 247 28.30 19.99 -12.29
N GLY A 248 28.10 20.16 -10.99
CA GLY A 248 29.12 20.30 -9.96
C GLY A 248 28.75 19.70 -8.61
N GLN A 249 27.50 19.36 -8.37
CA GLN A 249 27.09 18.63 -7.18
C GLN A 249 26.56 17.25 -7.57
N PHE A 250 27.48 16.27 -7.61
CA PHE A 250 27.08 14.88 -7.58
C PHE A 250 26.18 14.69 -6.35
N SER A 251 24.89 14.46 -6.55
CA SER A 251 24.04 13.99 -5.47
C SER A 251 24.59 12.63 -5.05
N PHE A 252 25.32 12.62 -3.95
CA PHE A 252 25.91 11.40 -3.35
C PHE A 252 24.84 10.43 -2.83
N GLN A 253 23.56 10.71 -3.08
CA GLN A 253 22.41 10.00 -2.53
C GLN A 253 21.41 9.59 -3.63
N ARG A 254 21.90 8.86 -4.63
CA ARG A 254 20.99 8.19 -5.55
C ARG A 254 20.24 7.09 -4.80
N PRO A 255 18.92 6.94 -5.02
CA PRO A 255 18.17 5.86 -4.41
C PRO A 255 18.65 4.51 -4.95
N LEU A 256 18.71 3.53 -4.07
CA LEU A 256 18.92 2.13 -4.44
C LEU A 256 17.55 1.44 -4.46
N LEU A 257 17.16 0.93 -5.63
CA LEU A 257 16.00 0.07 -5.78
C LEU A 257 16.44 -1.38 -5.63
N VAL A 258 15.88 -2.08 -4.67
CA VAL A 258 16.05 -3.52 -4.50
C VAL A 258 14.75 -4.22 -4.91
N LEU A 259 14.80 -5.04 -5.96
CA LEU A 259 13.70 -5.84 -6.44
C LEU A 259 13.84 -7.29 -5.97
N VAL A 260 12.85 -7.76 -5.25
CA VAL A 260 12.82 -9.10 -4.65
C VAL A 260 11.56 -9.82 -5.08
N ASP A 261 11.72 -11.08 -5.49
CA ASP A 261 10.59 -11.94 -5.81
C ASP A 261 9.95 -12.53 -4.54
N ARG A 262 8.63 -12.68 -4.51
CA ARG A 262 7.90 -13.25 -3.37
C ARG A 262 8.31 -14.70 -3.06
N ASN A 263 8.77 -15.45 -4.05
CA ASN A 263 9.24 -16.83 -3.87
C ASN A 263 10.45 -16.96 -2.91
N ILE A 264 11.07 -15.85 -2.57
CA ILE A 264 12.15 -15.81 -1.56
C ILE A 264 11.61 -16.16 -0.16
N ASP A 265 10.37 -15.77 0.14
CA ASP A 265 9.76 -15.97 1.45
C ASP A 265 8.24 -16.13 1.31
N LEU A 266 7.77 -17.36 1.43
CA LEU A 266 6.35 -17.71 1.43
C LEU A 266 5.80 -17.90 2.85
N ALA A 267 6.64 -17.90 3.88
CA ALA A 267 6.20 -18.07 5.26
C ALA A 267 5.68 -16.76 5.86
N THR A 268 6.40 -15.65 5.70
CA THR A 268 6.00 -14.35 6.27
C THR A 268 4.59 -13.90 5.88
N PRO A 269 4.11 -14.05 4.62
CA PRO A 269 2.73 -13.70 4.27
C PRO A 269 1.65 -14.53 4.97
N LEU A 270 2.01 -15.71 5.47
CA LEU A 270 1.10 -16.62 6.18
C LEU A 270 1.12 -16.41 7.69
N HIS A 271 2.15 -15.73 8.21
CA HIS A 271 2.37 -15.57 9.64
C HIS A 271 1.27 -14.75 10.30
N HIS A 272 0.76 -15.22 11.43
CA HIS A 272 -0.11 -14.44 12.30
C HIS A 272 0.74 -13.36 12.97
N THR A 273 0.37 -12.12 12.75
CA THR A 273 1.14 -10.97 13.23
C THR A 273 0.67 -10.53 14.62
N TRP A 274 1.49 -9.72 15.30
CA TRP A 274 1.18 -9.25 16.66
C TRP A 274 1.25 -7.73 16.80
N THR A 275 1.52 -7.02 15.71
CA THR A 275 1.54 -5.55 15.68
C THR A 275 0.21 -5.00 15.18
N TYR A 276 -0.16 -3.80 15.62
CA TYR A 276 -1.48 -3.24 15.42
C TYR A 276 -1.89 -3.13 13.94
N GLN A 277 -1.10 -2.47 13.11
CA GLN A 277 -1.43 -2.30 11.69
C GLN A 277 -1.53 -3.65 10.97
N ALA A 278 -0.61 -4.55 11.25
CA ALA A 278 -0.59 -5.86 10.61
C ALA A 278 -1.78 -6.73 11.05
N LEU A 279 -2.18 -6.68 12.33
CA LEU A 279 -3.40 -7.34 12.82
C LEU A 279 -4.65 -6.76 12.17
N VAL A 280 -4.79 -5.44 12.11
CA VAL A 280 -5.92 -4.79 11.43
C VAL A 280 -6.03 -5.29 9.99
N HIS A 281 -4.90 -5.33 9.25
CA HIS A 281 -4.86 -5.79 7.87
C HIS A 281 -5.18 -7.29 7.72
N ASP A 282 -4.78 -8.12 8.70
CA ASP A 282 -5.01 -9.58 8.66
C ASP A 282 -6.45 -9.96 9.00
N VAL A 283 -7.05 -9.33 10.01
CA VAL A 283 -8.31 -9.84 10.60
C VAL A 283 -9.56 -9.01 10.29
N LEU A 284 -9.39 -7.75 9.83
CA LEU A 284 -10.52 -6.87 9.52
C LEU A 284 -10.66 -6.65 8.00
N ASP A 285 -11.83 -6.15 7.60
CA ASP A 285 -12.06 -5.67 6.22
C ASP A 285 -11.32 -4.34 6.04
N PHE A 286 -10.08 -4.43 5.56
CA PHE A 286 -9.16 -3.30 5.40
C PHE A 286 -8.78 -3.13 3.94
N HIS A 287 -9.22 -2.02 3.34
CA HIS A 287 -8.93 -1.68 1.95
C HIS A 287 -8.24 -0.32 1.86
N LEU A 288 -7.04 -0.30 1.26
CA LEU A 288 -6.13 0.86 1.24
C LEU A 288 -5.82 1.35 2.69
N ASN A 289 -6.46 2.42 3.12
CA ASN A 289 -6.35 2.95 4.49
C ASN A 289 -7.69 2.94 5.23
N ARG A 290 -8.72 2.28 4.70
CA ARG A 290 -10.07 2.24 5.25
C ARG A 290 -10.40 0.90 5.87
N VAL A 291 -10.82 0.93 7.14
CA VAL A 291 -11.37 -0.21 7.87
C VAL A 291 -12.88 -0.15 7.85
N ASN A 292 -13.54 -1.24 7.43
CA ASN A 292 -14.97 -1.39 7.51
C ASN A 292 -15.30 -2.35 8.67
N LEU A 293 -16.09 -1.87 9.64
CA LEU A 293 -16.57 -2.68 10.76
C LEU A 293 -18.07 -2.92 10.62
N GLU A 294 -18.51 -4.15 10.87
CA GLU A 294 -19.92 -4.47 11.02
C GLU A 294 -20.30 -4.35 12.51
N GLU A 295 -21.17 -3.39 12.85
CA GLU A 295 -21.74 -3.35 14.20
C GLU A 295 -22.67 -4.55 14.41
N SER A 296 -22.27 -5.47 15.27
CA SER A 296 -23.18 -6.44 15.87
C SER A 296 -24.10 -5.65 16.81
N LEU A 297 -25.29 -5.27 16.34
CA LEU A 297 -26.34 -4.81 17.25
C LEU A 297 -26.62 -5.97 18.20
N GLY A 298 -26.21 -5.77 19.47
CA GLY A 298 -26.35 -6.76 20.52
C GLY A 298 -27.71 -7.44 20.47
N VAL A 299 -27.67 -8.77 20.37
CA VAL A 299 -28.85 -9.61 20.51
C VAL A 299 -29.13 -9.74 22.00
N GLU A 300 -29.61 -8.66 22.61
CA GLU A 300 -30.31 -8.75 23.88
C GLU A 300 -31.77 -8.34 23.62
N ASN A 301 -32.65 -9.36 23.67
CA ASN A 301 -34.11 -9.24 23.68
C ASN A 301 -34.79 -8.75 22.39
N SER A 302 -34.71 -9.53 21.31
CA SER A 302 -35.71 -9.45 20.26
C SER A 302 -36.63 -10.69 20.29
N PRO A 303 -37.98 -10.51 20.32
CA PRO A 303 -38.89 -11.64 20.28
C PRO A 303 -38.77 -12.39 18.95
N ALA A 304 -38.90 -13.72 19.03
CA ALA A 304 -38.86 -14.61 17.88
C ALA A 304 -39.80 -14.15 16.76
N GLY A 305 -39.29 -13.73 15.62
CA GLY A 305 -40.07 -13.32 14.45
C GLY A 305 -39.67 -11.97 13.83
N ALA A 306 -38.72 -11.23 14.37
CA ALA A 306 -38.28 -9.96 13.79
C ALA A 306 -37.36 -10.21 12.57
N ARG A 307 -37.66 -9.52 11.43
CA ARG A 307 -36.80 -9.51 10.25
C ARG A 307 -35.38 -9.06 10.64
N PRO A 308 -34.30 -9.66 10.08
CA PRO A 308 -32.94 -9.25 10.39
C PRO A 308 -32.76 -7.75 10.09
N LYS A 309 -32.51 -6.94 11.11
CA LYS A 309 -32.17 -5.53 10.97
C LYS A 309 -30.89 -5.43 10.14
N ARG A 310 -30.86 -4.52 9.17
CA ARG A 310 -29.64 -4.19 8.40
C ARG A 310 -28.50 -3.92 9.39
N LYS A 311 -27.43 -4.68 9.28
CA LYS A 311 -26.18 -4.42 10.00
C LYS A 311 -25.67 -3.05 9.59
N ASN A 312 -25.49 -2.15 10.54
CA ASN A 312 -24.86 -0.86 10.26
C ASN A 312 -23.37 -1.10 10.04
N LYS A 313 -22.88 -0.75 8.86
CA LYS A 313 -21.44 -0.74 8.55
C LYS A 313 -20.88 0.63 8.92
N LYS A 314 -19.86 0.66 9.75
CA LYS A 314 -19.07 1.86 10.03
C LYS A 314 -17.73 1.75 9.33
N SER A 315 -17.31 2.81 8.69
CA SER A 315 -16.01 2.90 8.00
C SER A 315 -15.13 3.93 8.69
N TYR A 316 -13.87 3.60 8.89
CA TYR A 316 -12.86 4.45 9.50
C TYR A 316 -11.64 4.56 8.60
N ASP A 317 -11.13 5.78 8.40
CA ASP A 317 -9.89 6.03 7.68
C ASP A 317 -8.72 6.13 8.65
N LEU A 318 -7.75 5.23 8.50
CA LEU A 318 -6.48 5.26 9.22
C LEU A 318 -5.47 6.06 8.40
N THR A 319 -5.09 7.22 8.89
CA THR A 319 -4.27 8.17 8.12
C THR A 319 -2.97 8.51 8.86
N PRO A 320 -1.89 8.86 8.11
CA PRO A 320 -0.65 9.34 8.72
C PRO A 320 -0.80 10.64 9.54
N VAL A 321 -1.89 11.38 9.38
CA VAL A 321 -2.19 12.58 10.17
C VAL A 321 -2.61 12.23 11.60
N ASP A 322 -3.15 11.04 11.81
CA ASP A 322 -3.52 10.54 13.13
C ASP A 322 -2.27 10.21 13.96
N LYS A 323 -2.03 11.01 15.00
CA LYS A 323 -0.86 10.88 15.88
C LYS A 323 -0.85 9.55 16.65
N PHE A 324 -2.03 9.06 17.06
CA PHE A 324 -2.12 7.77 17.74
C PHE A 324 -1.74 6.63 16.80
N TRP A 325 -2.29 6.64 15.58
CA TRP A 325 -1.94 5.68 14.54
C TRP A 325 -0.44 5.70 14.24
N GLN A 326 0.14 6.87 13.98
CA GLN A 326 1.55 7.00 13.68
C GLN A 326 2.46 6.47 14.79
N LYS A 327 2.08 6.70 16.05
CA LYS A 327 2.85 6.24 17.19
C LYS A 327 2.73 4.74 17.42
N HIS A 328 1.52 4.16 17.23
CA HIS A 328 1.20 2.81 17.69
C HIS A 328 0.95 1.79 16.59
N LYS A 329 0.95 2.16 15.32
CA LYS A 329 0.71 1.22 14.21
C LYS A 329 1.69 0.02 14.19
N GLY A 330 2.94 0.24 14.61
CA GLY A 330 3.98 -0.79 14.74
C GLY A 330 4.13 -1.38 16.13
N SER A 331 3.36 -0.92 17.13
CA SER A 331 3.43 -1.44 18.50
C SER A 331 2.75 -2.80 18.63
N PRO A 332 3.22 -3.66 19.55
CA PRO A 332 2.51 -4.88 19.93
C PRO A 332 1.09 -4.56 20.42
N PHE A 333 0.13 -5.42 20.08
CA PHE A 333 -1.28 -5.15 20.36
C PHE A 333 -1.61 -4.91 21.86
N PRO A 334 -1.02 -5.60 22.85
CA PRO A 334 -1.25 -5.30 24.27
C PRO A 334 -0.91 -3.86 24.65
N GLU A 335 0.20 -3.32 24.13
CA GLU A 335 0.60 -1.92 24.34
C GLU A 335 -0.42 -0.95 23.73
N VAL A 336 -0.96 -1.29 22.55
CA VAL A 336 -2.00 -0.49 21.90
C VAL A 336 -3.27 -0.45 22.74
N ALA A 337 -3.73 -1.58 23.25
CA ALA A 337 -4.92 -1.67 24.09
C ALA A 337 -4.78 -0.82 25.37
N GLU A 338 -3.62 -0.89 26.03
CA GLU A 338 -3.30 -0.06 27.18
C GLU A 338 -3.28 1.42 26.84
N SER A 339 -2.65 1.79 25.72
CA SER A 339 -2.56 3.18 25.26
C SER A 339 -3.94 3.77 24.90
N VAL A 340 -4.83 2.99 24.28
CA VAL A 340 -6.22 3.41 24.02
C VAL A 340 -6.95 3.71 25.33
N GLN A 341 -6.79 2.84 26.34
CA GLN A 341 -7.40 3.06 27.66
C GLN A 341 -6.86 4.33 28.32
N GLN A 342 -5.55 4.55 28.29
CA GLN A 342 -4.92 5.76 28.85
C GLN A 342 -5.42 7.04 28.17
N GLU A 343 -5.54 7.04 26.83
CA GLU A 343 -6.09 8.18 26.10
C GLU A 343 -7.57 8.43 26.46
N LEU A 344 -8.36 7.37 26.65
CA LEU A 344 -9.76 7.48 27.05
C LEU A 344 -9.89 8.09 28.46
N GLU A 345 -9.07 7.67 29.42
CA GLU A 345 -9.04 8.22 30.77
C GLU A 345 -8.61 9.69 30.77
N SER A 346 -7.56 10.01 30.00
CA SER A 346 -7.11 11.41 29.81
C SER A 346 -8.21 12.29 29.22
N TYR A 347 -8.96 11.78 28.21
CA TYR A 347 -10.08 12.49 27.62
C TYR A 347 -11.20 12.73 28.63
N ARG A 348 -11.60 11.71 29.41
CA ARG A 348 -12.64 11.83 30.47
C ARG A 348 -12.28 12.90 31.47
N THR A 349 -11.04 12.91 31.94
CA THR A 349 -10.55 13.94 32.87
C THR A 349 -10.69 15.36 32.29
N GLN A 350 -10.35 15.56 31.03
CA GLN A 350 -10.50 16.84 30.33
C GLN A 350 -11.97 17.22 30.11
N GLU A 351 -12.81 16.26 29.76
CA GLU A 351 -14.26 16.47 29.58
C GLU A 351 -14.94 16.86 30.90
N ASP A 352 -14.57 16.19 31.99
CA ASP A 352 -15.13 16.47 33.32
C ASP A 352 -14.70 17.85 33.83
N GLU A 353 -13.47 18.28 33.57
CA GLU A 353 -13.02 19.64 33.89
C GLU A 353 -13.80 20.69 33.08
N VAL A 354 -14.06 20.46 31.78
CA VAL A 354 -14.90 21.37 30.96
C VAL A 354 -16.34 21.40 31.51
N LYS A 355 -16.91 20.26 31.91
CA LYS A 355 -18.25 20.19 32.50
C LYS A 355 -18.30 20.92 33.84
N ARG A 356 -17.27 20.75 34.69
CA ARG A 356 -17.14 21.46 35.98
C ARG A 356 -17.08 22.97 35.77
N LEU A 357 -16.28 23.45 34.84
CA LEU A 357 -16.17 24.88 34.52
C LEU A 357 -17.49 25.45 34.00
N LYS A 358 -18.24 24.70 33.19
CA LYS A 358 -19.58 25.10 32.72
C LYS A 358 -20.61 25.15 33.86
N SER A 359 -20.56 24.19 34.80
CA SER A 359 -21.51 24.17 35.94
C SER A 359 -21.25 25.31 36.95
N ILE A 360 -20.01 25.70 37.15
CA ILE A 360 -19.64 26.83 38.02
C ILE A 360 -20.20 28.14 37.46
N MET A 361 -20.24 28.30 36.13
CA MET A 361 -20.79 29.50 35.51
C MET A 361 -22.32 29.54 35.43
N GLY A 362 -22.98 28.38 35.58
CA GLY A 362 -24.45 28.29 35.68
C GLY A 362 -25.02 28.53 37.07
N LEU A 363 -24.17 28.64 38.09
CA LEU A 363 -24.54 29.00 39.44
C LEU A 363 -24.42 30.52 39.60
N GLU A 364 -25.46 31.25 39.22
CA GLU A 364 -25.67 32.65 39.64
C GLU A 364 -25.90 32.67 41.14
N GLY A 365 -24.85 32.99 41.90
CA GLY A 365 -24.92 33.24 43.33
C GLY A 365 -24.27 34.60 43.63
N GLU A 366 -25.06 35.51 44.14
CA GLU A 366 -24.70 36.85 44.57
C GLU A 366 -23.71 36.82 45.78
N ASP A 367 -22.40 36.70 45.50
CA ASP A 367 -21.38 36.95 46.53
C ASP A 367 -20.20 37.73 45.93
N GLU A 368 -19.85 38.87 46.57
CA GLU A 368 -18.74 39.76 46.16
C GLU A 368 -17.36 39.11 46.13
N GLY A 369 -17.17 37.94 46.78
CA GLY A 369 -15.97 37.10 46.65
C GLY A 369 -15.84 36.34 45.36
N ALA A 370 -16.92 36.24 44.59
CA ALA A 370 -17.00 35.49 43.32
C ALA A 370 -16.38 36.26 42.13
N ILE A 371 -16.26 37.59 42.19
CA ILE A 371 -15.83 38.41 41.06
C ILE A 371 -14.35 38.18 40.70
N SER A 372 -13.48 37.99 41.70
CA SER A 372 -12.06 37.67 41.44
C SER A 372 -11.87 36.23 40.91
N MET A 373 -12.67 35.28 41.42
CA MET A 373 -12.70 33.92 40.89
C MET A 373 -13.37 33.83 39.51
N LEU A 374 -14.30 34.73 39.19
CA LEU A 374 -14.98 34.81 37.89
C LEU A 374 -14.01 35.21 36.77
N SER A 375 -13.08 36.13 37.04
CA SER A 375 -12.08 36.55 36.02
C SER A 375 -11.15 35.39 35.63
N ASP A 376 -10.62 34.65 36.59
CA ASP A 376 -9.77 33.49 36.36
C ASP A 376 -10.55 32.32 35.75
N ASN A 377 -11.78 32.11 36.20
CA ASN A 377 -12.65 31.06 35.63
C ASN A 377 -13.14 31.43 34.22
N THR A 378 -13.37 32.71 33.93
CA THR A 378 -13.74 33.16 32.57
C THR A 378 -12.59 32.94 31.58
N ALA A 379 -11.34 33.23 31.96
CA ALA A 379 -10.17 32.97 31.14
C ALA A 379 -9.98 31.44 30.90
N LYS A 380 -10.14 30.65 31.96
CA LYS A 380 -10.08 29.18 31.87
C LYS A 380 -11.23 28.61 31.03
N LEU A 381 -12.44 29.14 31.16
CA LEU A 381 -13.57 28.72 30.33
C LEU A 381 -13.39 29.14 28.87
N THR A 382 -12.91 30.35 28.60
CA THR A 382 -12.61 30.78 27.22
C THR A 382 -11.56 29.86 26.59
N SER A 383 -10.52 29.50 27.35
CA SER A 383 -9.54 28.50 26.92
C SER A 383 -10.18 27.11 26.69
N ALA A 384 -11.02 26.66 27.62
CA ALA A 384 -11.72 25.38 27.49
C ALA A 384 -12.71 25.36 26.32
N VAL A 385 -13.42 26.45 26.06
CA VAL A 385 -14.33 26.58 24.91
C VAL A 385 -13.54 26.64 23.61
N SER A 386 -12.41 27.33 23.58
CA SER A 386 -11.54 27.37 22.38
C SER A 386 -10.89 26.02 22.09
N SER A 387 -10.70 25.15 23.07
CA SER A 387 -10.17 23.80 22.91
C SER A 387 -11.26 22.75 22.55
N LEU A 388 -12.55 23.10 22.57
CA LEU A 388 -13.63 22.16 22.24
C LEU A 388 -13.48 21.48 20.86
N PRO A 389 -13.10 22.15 19.79
CA PRO A 389 -12.87 21.48 18.50
C PRO A 389 -11.77 20.43 18.57
N GLU A 390 -10.70 20.70 19.31
CA GLU A 390 -9.59 19.75 19.52
C GLU A 390 -10.04 18.56 20.37
N LEU A 391 -10.85 18.80 21.40
CA LEU A 391 -11.43 17.75 22.23
C LEU A 391 -12.40 16.86 21.46
N LEU A 392 -13.22 17.44 20.57
CA LEU A 392 -14.13 16.69 19.70
C LEU A 392 -13.35 15.80 18.72
N GLU A 393 -12.28 16.33 18.12
CA GLU A 393 -11.41 15.53 17.26
C GLU A 393 -10.67 14.46 18.05
N LYS A 394 -10.17 14.76 19.24
CA LYS A 394 -9.56 13.77 20.13
C LYS A 394 -10.56 12.65 20.46
N LYS A 395 -11.80 12.98 20.78
CA LYS A 395 -12.87 12.00 21.02
C LYS A 395 -13.09 11.12 19.79
N ARG A 396 -13.20 11.71 18.62
CA ARG A 396 -13.40 10.98 17.37
C ARG A 396 -12.30 9.95 17.13
N LEU A 397 -11.03 10.32 17.35
CA LEU A 397 -9.89 9.42 17.21
C LEU A 397 -9.86 8.31 18.28
N ILE A 398 -10.20 8.64 19.53
CA ILE A 398 -10.32 7.66 20.61
C ILE A 398 -11.42 6.65 20.29
N ASP A 399 -12.60 7.11 19.86
CA ASP A 399 -13.72 6.25 19.48
C ASP A 399 -13.33 5.34 18.31
N LEU A 400 -12.60 5.88 17.30
CA LEU A 400 -12.09 5.12 16.18
C LEU A 400 -11.18 3.97 16.65
N HIS A 401 -10.13 4.30 17.42
CA HIS A 401 -9.17 3.30 17.87
C HIS A 401 -9.76 2.33 18.89
N THR A 402 -10.70 2.77 19.72
CA THR A 402 -11.44 1.88 20.61
C THR A 402 -12.23 0.84 19.81
N ASN A 403 -12.96 1.26 18.78
CA ASN A 403 -13.76 0.35 17.97
C ASN A 403 -12.88 -0.62 17.17
N VAL A 404 -11.82 -0.11 16.55
CA VAL A 404 -10.88 -0.95 15.78
C VAL A 404 -10.15 -1.94 16.70
N ALA A 405 -9.62 -1.49 17.83
CA ALA A 405 -8.93 -2.36 18.78
C ALA A 405 -9.86 -3.41 19.40
N THR A 406 -11.12 -3.04 19.71
CA THR A 406 -12.13 -4.00 20.19
C THR A 406 -12.42 -5.08 19.15
N ALA A 407 -12.61 -4.71 17.90
CA ALA A 407 -12.82 -5.67 16.82
C ALA A 407 -11.63 -6.62 16.63
N VAL A 408 -10.40 -6.09 16.69
CA VAL A 408 -9.17 -6.92 16.67
C VAL A 408 -9.13 -7.87 17.86
N LEU A 409 -9.43 -7.39 19.07
CA LEU A 409 -9.43 -8.22 20.27
C LEU A 409 -10.45 -9.37 20.21
N GLU A 410 -11.62 -9.13 19.63
CA GLU A 410 -12.63 -10.17 19.40
C GLU A 410 -12.07 -11.29 18.52
N HIS A 411 -11.38 -10.94 17.43
CA HIS A 411 -10.72 -11.93 16.57
C HIS A 411 -9.60 -12.67 17.29
N ILE A 412 -8.76 -11.98 18.07
CA ILE A 412 -7.69 -12.60 18.84
C ILE A 412 -8.27 -13.67 19.79
N LYS A 413 -9.31 -13.31 20.54
CA LYS A 413 -9.96 -14.23 21.51
C LYS A 413 -10.67 -15.40 20.82
N ALA A 414 -11.46 -15.11 19.80
CA ALA A 414 -12.25 -16.13 19.10
C ALA A 414 -11.39 -17.15 18.34
N ARG A 415 -10.26 -16.71 17.80
CA ARG A 415 -9.37 -17.52 16.98
C ARG A 415 -8.10 -17.98 17.71
N LYS A 416 -7.88 -17.55 18.97
CA LYS A 416 -6.65 -17.82 19.76
C LYS A 416 -5.38 -17.41 18.99
N LEU A 417 -5.37 -16.21 18.41
CA LEU A 417 -4.28 -15.74 17.54
C LEU A 417 -2.95 -15.57 18.28
N ASP A 418 -2.97 -15.34 19.58
CA ASP A 418 -1.80 -15.33 20.47
C ASP A 418 -1.06 -16.67 20.46
N VAL A 419 -1.80 -17.78 20.51
CA VAL A 419 -1.23 -19.12 20.44
C VAL A 419 -0.59 -19.35 19.08
N TYR A 420 -1.27 -19.00 17.97
CA TYR A 420 -0.72 -19.17 16.62
C TYR A 420 0.55 -18.35 16.44
N PHE A 421 0.53 -17.07 16.83
CA PHE A 421 1.70 -16.22 16.78
C PHE A 421 2.91 -16.83 17.51
N GLU A 422 2.72 -17.26 18.76
CA GLU A 422 3.79 -17.87 19.57
C GLU A 422 4.38 -19.12 18.91
N TYR A 423 3.52 -20.02 18.41
CA TYR A 423 3.96 -21.26 17.77
C TYR A 423 4.68 -21.00 16.45
N GLU A 424 4.18 -20.11 15.64
CA GLU A 424 4.80 -19.74 14.37
C GLU A 424 6.16 -19.07 14.58
N GLU A 425 6.30 -18.19 15.58
CA GLU A 425 7.59 -17.63 15.98
C GLU A 425 8.59 -18.71 16.42
N LYS A 426 8.15 -19.68 17.23
CA LYS A 426 8.97 -20.82 17.65
C LYS A 426 9.41 -21.68 16.45
N ILE A 427 8.52 -21.93 15.50
CA ILE A 427 8.82 -22.68 14.28
C ILE A 427 9.85 -21.95 13.43
N MET A 428 9.64 -20.67 13.16
CA MET A 428 10.52 -19.85 12.32
C MET A 428 11.90 -19.63 12.96
N SER A 429 11.93 -19.45 14.29
CA SER A 429 13.19 -19.32 15.06
C SER A 429 13.86 -20.67 15.38
N LYS A 430 13.24 -21.80 14.97
CA LYS A 430 13.74 -23.17 15.23
C LYS A 430 13.93 -23.51 16.70
N THR A 431 13.09 -22.96 17.55
CA THR A 431 13.02 -23.34 18.97
C THR A 431 12.09 -24.52 19.19
N THR A 432 12.24 -25.18 20.34
CA THR A 432 11.42 -26.34 20.71
C THR A 432 9.97 -25.93 20.96
N LEU A 433 9.04 -26.72 20.45
CA LEU A 433 7.60 -26.54 20.69
C LEU A 433 7.20 -27.18 22.01
N ASP A 434 6.37 -26.51 22.79
CA ASP A 434 5.90 -27.03 24.09
C ASP A 434 4.84 -28.12 23.93
N LYS A 435 4.07 -28.06 22.84
CA LYS A 435 3.07 -29.05 22.46
C LYS A 435 3.30 -29.50 21.03
N SER A 436 2.79 -30.67 20.70
CA SER A 436 2.81 -31.17 19.32
C SER A 436 1.99 -30.23 18.41
N LEU A 437 2.50 -29.97 17.22
CA LEU A 437 1.75 -29.25 16.18
C LEU A 437 0.42 -29.95 15.86
N LEU A 438 0.40 -31.29 15.91
CA LEU A 438 -0.78 -32.13 15.68
C LEU A 438 -1.88 -31.84 16.70
N ASP A 439 -1.52 -31.59 17.97
CA ASP A 439 -2.49 -31.27 19.03
C ASP A 439 -3.20 -29.95 18.76
N ILE A 440 -2.50 -28.95 18.24
CA ILE A 440 -3.10 -27.64 17.91
C ILE A 440 -4.01 -27.75 16.68
N ILE A 441 -3.57 -28.47 15.64
CA ILE A 441 -4.38 -28.68 14.42
C ILE A 441 -5.66 -29.46 14.77
N SER A 442 -5.58 -30.43 15.67
CA SER A 442 -6.71 -31.26 16.06
C SER A 442 -7.64 -30.63 17.09
N ASP A 443 -7.23 -29.52 17.73
CA ASP A 443 -8.06 -28.80 18.71
C ASP A 443 -9.22 -28.07 18.00
N PRO A 444 -10.50 -28.46 18.21
CA PRO A 444 -11.64 -27.83 17.55
C PRO A 444 -11.84 -26.37 17.99
N ASP A 445 -11.35 -25.99 19.17
CA ASP A 445 -11.50 -24.65 19.74
C ASP A 445 -10.31 -23.72 19.41
N ALA A 446 -9.31 -24.20 18.68
CA ALA A 446 -8.13 -23.44 18.31
C ALA A 446 -8.19 -22.96 16.86
N GLY A 447 -8.72 -21.77 16.65
CA GLY A 447 -8.70 -21.10 15.35
C GLY A 447 -9.62 -21.66 14.27
N THR A 448 -9.59 -21.05 13.12
CA THR A 448 -10.32 -21.47 11.92
C THR A 448 -9.53 -22.53 11.14
N PRO A 449 -10.17 -23.25 10.20
CA PRO A 449 -9.44 -24.13 9.28
C PRO A 449 -8.30 -23.42 8.54
N GLU A 450 -8.49 -22.15 8.20
CA GLU A 450 -7.46 -21.33 7.56
C GLU A 450 -6.27 -21.06 8.49
N ASP A 451 -6.50 -20.76 9.76
CA ASP A 451 -5.43 -20.54 10.75
C ASP A 451 -4.58 -21.81 10.91
N LYS A 452 -5.21 -22.98 10.95
CA LYS A 452 -4.55 -24.28 11.01
C LYS A 452 -3.71 -24.56 9.77
N MET A 453 -4.23 -24.22 8.59
CA MET A 453 -3.50 -24.35 7.33
C MET A 453 -2.29 -23.40 7.31
N ARG A 454 -2.44 -22.14 7.72
CA ARG A 454 -1.33 -21.18 7.81
C ARG A 454 -0.20 -21.71 8.67
N LEU A 455 -0.51 -22.15 9.88
CA LEU A 455 0.45 -22.74 10.82
C LEU A 455 1.17 -23.93 10.20
N PHE A 456 0.44 -24.85 9.59
CA PHE A 456 1.03 -26.05 8.99
C PHE A 456 1.93 -25.70 7.79
N LEU A 457 1.51 -24.76 6.93
CA LEU A 457 2.32 -24.32 5.80
C LEU A 457 3.63 -23.67 6.26
N ILE A 458 3.59 -22.83 7.30
CA ILE A 458 4.80 -22.24 7.89
C ILE A 458 5.74 -23.32 8.40
N TYR A 459 5.20 -24.31 9.12
CA TYR A 459 5.98 -25.46 9.56
C TYR A 459 6.61 -26.21 8.39
N TYR A 460 5.82 -26.52 7.37
CA TYR A 460 6.28 -27.27 6.20
C TYR A 460 7.34 -26.50 5.39
N ILE A 461 7.17 -25.20 5.22
CA ILE A 461 8.14 -24.32 4.53
C ILE A 461 9.45 -24.24 5.32
N SER A 462 9.36 -24.02 6.64
CA SER A 462 10.51 -23.77 7.52
C SER A 462 11.30 -25.05 7.89
N ALA A 463 10.69 -26.22 7.70
CA ALA A 463 11.33 -27.49 8.01
C ALA A 463 12.54 -27.76 7.11
N GLN A 464 13.71 -28.00 7.71
CA GLN A 464 14.93 -28.34 6.99
C GLN A 464 14.82 -29.66 6.22
N GLN A 465 14.20 -30.66 6.85
CA GLN A 465 13.86 -31.94 6.24
C GLN A 465 12.35 -32.03 6.14
N ALA A 466 11.86 -32.48 4.99
CA ALA A 466 10.44 -32.73 4.84
C ALA A 466 10.01 -33.78 5.89
N PRO A 467 8.82 -33.63 6.50
CA PRO A 467 8.25 -34.67 7.34
C PRO A 467 8.25 -36.02 6.61
N SER A 468 8.36 -37.12 7.36
CA SER A 468 8.22 -38.44 6.76
C SER A 468 6.84 -38.58 6.07
N GLU A 469 6.71 -39.49 5.10
CA GLU A 469 5.40 -39.69 4.46
C GLU A 469 4.32 -40.09 5.46
N ALA A 470 4.68 -40.88 6.47
CA ALA A 470 3.75 -41.28 7.52
C ALA A 470 3.27 -40.11 8.37
N ASP A 471 4.20 -39.24 8.78
CA ASP A 471 3.87 -38.02 9.53
C ASP A 471 3.03 -37.05 8.68
N LEU A 472 3.40 -36.90 7.41
CA LEU A 472 2.66 -36.04 6.49
C LEU A 472 1.22 -36.49 6.28
N GLU A 473 0.98 -37.81 6.19
CA GLU A 473 -0.37 -38.36 6.09
C GLU A 473 -1.18 -38.15 7.38
N GLN A 474 -0.54 -38.20 8.55
CA GLN A 474 -1.20 -37.87 9.82
C GLN A 474 -1.62 -36.40 9.85
N TYR A 475 -0.73 -35.47 9.44
CA TYR A 475 -1.05 -34.04 9.34
C TYR A 475 -2.17 -33.77 8.34
N LYS A 476 -2.13 -34.40 7.16
CA LYS A 476 -3.18 -34.25 6.15
C LYS A 476 -4.54 -34.69 6.69
N LYS A 477 -4.58 -35.85 7.38
CA LYS A 477 -5.80 -36.35 7.99
C LYS A 477 -6.34 -35.35 9.01
N ALA A 478 -5.50 -34.85 9.92
CA ALA A 478 -5.90 -33.87 10.92
C ALA A 478 -6.41 -32.56 10.29
N LEU A 479 -5.76 -32.09 9.22
CA LEU A 479 -6.19 -30.90 8.48
C LEU A 479 -7.55 -31.10 7.78
N ILE A 480 -7.77 -32.27 7.17
CA ILE A 480 -9.07 -32.63 6.54
C ILE A 480 -10.17 -32.73 7.61
N ASP A 481 -9.90 -33.38 8.73
CA ASP A 481 -10.84 -33.51 9.84
C ASP A 481 -11.19 -32.14 10.45
N ALA A 482 -10.26 -31.18 10.39
CA ALA A 482 -10.46 -29.80 10.78
C ALA A 482 -11.16 -28.94 9.69
N GLY A 483 -11.50 -29.49 8.53
CA GLY A 483 -12.17 -28.80 7.44
C GLY A 483 -11.26 -27.97 6.53
N CYS A 484 -9.95 -28.20 6.54
CA CYS A 484 -9.00 -27.46 5.71
C CYS A 484 -9.01 -27.92 4.24
N ASN A 485 -8.85 -26.97 3.33
CA ASN A 485 -8.53 -27.24 1.93
C ASN A 485 -7.03 -27.54 1.77
N LEU A 486 -6.67 -28.68 1.18
CA LEU A 486 -5.28 -29.10 1.01
C LEU A 486 -4.59 -28.53 -0.25
N ASN A 487 -5.29 -27.82 -1.12
CA ASN A 487 -4.69 -27.27 -2.34
C ASN A 487 -3.48 -26.35 -2.08
N PRO A 488 -3.49 -25.45 -1.07
CA PRO A 488 -2.31 -24.65 -0.74
C PRO A 488 -1.09 -25.52 -0.41
N LEU A 489 -1.28 -26.58 0.34
CA LEU A 489 -0.20 -27.53 0.66
C LEU A 489 0.34 -28.23 -0.60
N GLN A 490 -0.54 -28.59 -1.54
CA GLN A 490 -0.12 -29.20 -2.80
C GLN A 490 0.79 -28.27 -3.60
N TYR A 491 0.43 -27.01 -3.71
CA TYR A 491 1.28 -26.02 -4.36
C TYR A 491 2.63 -25.84 -3.65
N ILE A 492 2.64 -25.68 -2.34
CA ILE A 492 3.88 -25.52 -1.57
C ILE A 492 4.78 -26.76 -1.68
N LYS A 493 4.22 -27.96 -1.75
CA LYS A 493 5.00 -29.18 -2.01
C LYS A 493 5.70 -29.14 -3.36
N GLN A 494 4.98 -28.74 -4.42
CA GLN A 494 5.54 -28.59 -5.77
C GLN A 494 6.64 -27.51 -5.79
N TRP A 495 6.34 -26.34 -5.22
CA TRP A 495 7.31 -25.26 -5.09
C TRP A 495 8.59 -25.70 -4.35
N LYS A 496 8.44 -26.40 -3.22
CA LYS A 496 9.58 -26.89 -2.43
C LYS A 496 10.40 -27.97 -3.17
N ALA A 497 9.74 -28.84 -3.91
CA ALA A 497 10.40 -29.84 -4.75
C ALA A 497 11.20 -29.17 -5.89
N PHE A 498 10.59 -28.21 -6.57
CA PHE A 498 11.25 -27.42 -7.63
C PHE A 498 12.47 -26.66 -7.07
N ALA A 499 12.33 -26.00 -5.94
CA ALA A 499 13.42 -25.28 -5.29
C ALA A 499 14.60 -26.20 -4.90
N LYS A 500 14.33 -27.44 -4.44
CA LYS A 500 15.36 -28.44 -4.17
C LYS A 500 16.08 -28.93 -5.43
N MET A 501 15.34 -29.22 -6.49
CA MET A 501 15.92 -29.65 -7.77
C MET A 501 16.87 -28.60 -8.34
N ALA A 502 16.47 -27.38 -8.20
CA ALA A 502 17.21 -26.26 -8.71
C ALA A 502 18.45 -25.91 -7.88
N SER A 503 18.51 -26.32 -6.61
CA SER A 503 19.68 -26.17 -5.73
C SER A 503 20.61 -27.38 -5.73
N ALA A 504 20.24 -28.50 -6.40
CA ALA A 504 21.10 -29.65 -6.52
C ALA A 504 22.34 -29.30 -7.37
N PRO A 505 23.57 -29.65 -6.91
CA PRO A 505 24.75 -29.45 -7.72
C PRO A 505 24.62 -30.27 -9.01
N ALA A 506 24.68 -29.59 -10.16
CA ALA A 506 24.68 -30.24 -11.46
C ALA A 506 25.95 -31.10 -11.57
N SER A 507 25.81 -32.40 -11.34
CA SER A 507 26.81 -33.37 -11.73
C SER A 507 26.67 -33.60 -13.22
N TYR A 508 27.73 -33.27 -13.96
CA TYR A 508 27.97 -33.41 -15.39
C TYR A 508 27.53 -32.29 -16.34
N GLY A 509 28.56 -31.64 -16.87
CA GLY A 509 28.55 -30.92 -18.16
C GLY A 509 28.58 -29.41 -18.06
N ASN A 510 29.71 -28.86 -18.46
CA ASN A 510 29.95 -27.44 -18.76
C ASN A 510 28.77 -26.77 -19.44
N THR A 511 27.96 -26.06 -18.69
CA THR A 511 27.18 -24.93 -19.19
C THR A 511 26.95 -23.96 -18.02
N THR A 512 27.47 -22.78 -18.20
CA THR A 512 27.46 -21.61 -17.34
C THR A 512 26.05 -21.06 -17.15
N THR A 513 25.25 -21.67 -16.30
CA THR A 513 24.03 -21.05 -15.75
C THR A 513 23.71 -21.75 -14.42
N LYS A 514 24.19 -21.20 -13.33
CA LYS A 514 23.72 -21.53 -11.99
C LYS A 514 22.69 -20.46 -11.52
N PRO A 515 21.40 -20.66 -11.71
CA PRO A 515 20.42 -19.65 -11.28
C PRO A 515 19.91 -19.78 -9.83
N MET A 516 20.56 -20.50 -8.91
CA MET A 516 19.80 -20.95 -7.75
C MET A 516 20.49 -21.06 -6.38
N GLY A 517 21.56 -20.32 -6.15
CA GLY A 517 22.16 -20.23 -4.80
C GLY A 517 21.25 -19.60 -3.73
N LEU A 518 20.31 -18.75 -4.15
CA LEU A 518 19.46 -17.99 -3.22
C LEU A 518 18.35 -18.86 -2.63
N LEU A 519 17.63 -19.60 -3.46
CA LEU A 519 16.51 -20.45 -3.03
C LEU A 519 16.97 -21.56 -2.07
N SER A 520 18.16 -22.11 -2.26
CA SER A 520 18.71 -23.13 -1.34
C SER A 520 19.09 -22.56 0.03
N ARG A 521 19.50 -21.29 0.08
CA ARG A 521 19.82 -20.59 1.33
C ARG A 521 18.55 -20.17 2.07
N VAL A 522 17.50 -19.73 1.35
CA VAL A 522 16.18 -19.40 1.92
C VAL A 522 15.56 -20.57 2.64
N MET A 523 15.67 -21.78 2.08
CA MET A 523 15.14 -22.99 2.70
C MET A 523 15.82 -23.37 4.02
N ASN A 524 17.02 -22.85 4.29
CA ASN A 524 17.82 -23.25 5.44
C ASN A 524 17.74 -22.30 6.64
N THR A 525 17.15 -21.10 6.54
CA THR A 525 17.34 -20.06 7.57
C THR A 525 16.13 -19.26 8.04
N GLY A 526 14.90 -19.48 7.55
CA GLY A 526 13.70 -18.79 8.08
C GLY A 526 13.67 -17.24 7.85
N SER A 527 12.80 -16.52 8.55
CA SER A 527 12.53 -15.08 8.35
C SER A 527 13.73 -14.15 8.59
N GLN A 528 14.67 -14.52 9.45
CA GLN A 528 15.95 -13.81 9.60
C GLN A 528 16.72 -13.71 8.27
N PHE A 529 16.45 -14.61 7.36
CA PHE A 529 17.11 -14.71 6.08
C PHE A 529 16.66 -13.65 5.08
N VAL A 530 15.40 -13.24 5.09
CA VAL A 530 14.92 -12.17 4.18
C VAL A 530 15.64 -10.87 4.48
N MET A 531 15.78 -10.51 5.75
CA MET A 531 16.52 -9.32 6.15
C MET A 531 18.02 -9.46 5.86
N GLU A 532 18.58 -10.64 6.00
CA GLU A 532 19.97 -10.91 5.66
C GLU A 532 20.20 -10.96 4.15
N GLY A 533 19.27 -11.51 3.39
CA GLY A 533 19.26 -11.46 1.93
C GLY A 533 19.18 -10.04 1.40
N VAL A 534 18.27 -9.22 1.91
CA VAL A 534 18.15 -7.79 1.59
C VAL A 534 19.43 -7.05 2.02
N LYS A 535 19.96 -7.32 3.21
CA LYS A 535 21.21 -6.75 3.69
C LYS A 535 22.39 -7.10 2.77
N ASN A 536 22.49 -8.34 2.32
CA ASN A 536 23.50 -8.78 1.37
C ASN A 536 23.34 -8.15 -0.02
N LEU A 537 22.09 -7.99 -0.51
CA LEU A 537 21.78 -7.27 -1.73
C LEU A 537 22.25 -5.82 -1.67
N VAL A 538 22.11 -5.19 -0.53
CA VAL A 538 22.51 -3.79 -0.32
C VAL A 538 24.03 -3.65 -0.10
N LEU A 539 24.66 -4.61 0.59
CA LEU A 539 26.08 -4.54 0.94
C LEU A 539 27.01 -4.95 -0.20
N LYS A 540 26.60 -5.89 -1.05
CA LYS A 540 27.42 -6.35 -2.17
C LYS A 540 27.15 -5.48 -3.41
N GLN A 541 28.03 -4.57 -3.71
CA GLN A 541 27.94 -3.66 -4.86
C GLN A 541 28.40 -4.28 -6.20
N GLN A 542 28.66 -5.57 -6.26
CA GLN A 542 29.11 -6.27 -7.46
C GLN A 542 28.05 -7.27 -7.93
N GLU A 543 28.00 -7.52 -9.23
CA GLU A 543 27.27 -8.67 -9.75
C GLU A 543 27.84 -9.94 -9.12
N THR A 544 26.94 -10.80 -8.68
CA THR A 544 27.26 -12.13 -8.16
C THR A 544 26.47 -13.17 -8.95
N ASP A 545 26.73 -14.46 -8.73
CA ASP A 545 25.94 -15.52 -9.34
C ASP A 545 24.43 -15.42 -8.99
N ASP A 546 24.12 -14.80 -7.84
CA ASP A 546 22.76 -14.71 -7.31
C ASP A 546 22.04 -13.37 -7.60
N TYR A 547 22.79 -12.30 -7.94
CA TYR A 547 22.22 -10.95 -8.08
C TYR A 547 22.75 -10.21 -9.30
N ARG A 548 21.87 -9.38 -9.90
CA ARG A 548 22.22 -8.44 -10.97
C ARG A 548 22.18 -6.99 -10.50
N TYR A 549 22.95 -6.18 -11.21
CA TYR A 549 23.11 -4.76 -10.96
C TYR A 549 22.91 -3.98 -12.27
N PHE A 550 22.14 -2.91 -12.23
CA PHE A 550 21.90 -2.01 -13.35
C PHE A 550 22.09 -0.57 -12.90
N ASP A 551 22.82 0.21 -13.68
CA ASP A 551 22.92 1.65 -13.53
C ASP A 551 22.43 2.34 -14.81
N PRO A 552 21.19 2.89 -14.84
CA PRO A 552 20.64 3.52 -16.04
C PRO A 552 21.44 4.72 -16.54
N LYS A 553 22.23 5.36 -15.68
CA LYS A 553 23.09 6.51 -16.06
C LYS A 553 24.41 6.10 -16.68
N MET A 554 24.83 4.83 -16.58
CA MET A 554 26.07 4.33 -17.15
C MET A 554 25.90 3.77 -18.57
N LEU A 555 26.92 3.93 -19.41
CA LEU A 555 26.95 3.32 -20.75
C LEU A 555 27.05 1.80 -20.62
N ARG A 556 26.26 1.07 -21.42
CA ARG A 556 26.38 -0.40 -21.52
C ARG A 556 27.80 -0.76 -22.00
N GLY A 557 28.47 -1.60 -21.26
CA GLY A 557 29.84 -2.05 -21.55
C GLY A 557 30.86 -1.75 -20.46
N ASN A 558 30.55 -0.87 -19.52
CA ASN A 558 31.39 -0.57 -18.36
C ASN A 558 30.83 -1.20 -17.05
N ASP A 559 30.23 -2.36 -17.13
CA ASP A 559 29.64 -3.07 -15.98
C ASP A 559 30.70 -3.48 -14.90
N SER A 560 31.99 -3.38 -15.22
CA SER A 560 33.08 -3.72 -14.28
C SER A 560 33.57 -2.55 -13.42
N SER A 561 33.19 -1.32 -13.72
CA SER A 561 33.56 -0.15 -12.92
C SER A 561 32.36 0.39 -12.13
N VAL A 562 31.90 -0.36 -11.14
CA VAL A 562 31.01 0.17 -10.12
C VAL A 562 31.72 1.35 -9.45
N PRO A 563 31.15 2.57 -9.45
CA PRO A 563 31.71 3.64 -8.65
C PRO A 563 31.83 3.12 -7.22
N ARG A 564 33.02 3.11 -6.66
CA ARG A 564 33.28 2.78 -5.25
C ARG A 564 32.69 3.85 -4.35
N ASN A 565 31.40 4.12 -4.49
CA ASN A 565 30.68 4.99 -3.58
C ASN A 565 30.45 4.23 -2.30
N LYS A 566 31.01 4.83 -1.26
CA LYS A 566 30.97 4.40 0.14
C LYS A 566 29.66 3.73 0.48
N ASN A 567 29.79 2.53 1.04
CA ASN A 567 28.71 1.71 1.60
C ASN A 567 27.61 2.58 2.21
N PRO A 568 26.40 2.55 1.68
CA PRO A 568 25.28 3.31 2.25
C PRO A 568 24.98 2.93 3.70
N PHE A 569 25.49 1.81 4.21
CA PHE A 569 25.33 1.35 5.59
C PHE A 569 26.58 1.57 6.47
N GLN A 570 27.50 2.46 6.09
CA GLN A 570 28.57 2.83 7.02
C GLN A 570 27.95 3.43 8.30
N GLU A 571 28.24 2.76 9.40
CA GLU A 571 27.87 3.18 10.75
C GLU A 571 28.22 4.65 11.00
N GLY A 572 27.24 5.41 11.51
CA GLY A 572 27.49 6.73 12.09
C GLY A 572 26.92 7.93 11.35
N LYS A 573 26.13 7.81 10.28
CA LYS A 573 25.44 8.95 9.65
C LYS A 573 23.93 8.77 9.63
N GLN A 574 23.24 9.83 10.08
CA GLN A 574 21.80 10.07 10.19
C GLN A 574 20.91 9.19 9.32
N GLY A 575 19.81 8.72 9.92
CA GLY A 575 18.88 7.71 9.49
C GLY A 575 18.60 7.70 7.98
N LYS A 576 18.74 6.51 7.37
CA LYS A 576 18.37 6.27 5.99
C LYS A 576 16.87 6.14 5.91
N HIS A 577 16.28 6.78 4.91
CA HIS A 577 14.90 6.56 4.56
C HIS A 577 14.80 5.27 3.74
N ILE A 578 14.06 4.30 4.26
CA ILE A 578 13.72 3.06 3.56
C ILE A 578 12.24 3.16 3.18
N LEU A 579 11.96 2.95 1.89
CA LEU A 579 10.60 2.88 1.36
C LEU A 579 10.28 1.43 0.99
N TYR A 580 9.12 0.97 1.38
CA TYR A 580 8.62 -0.36 1.07
C TYR A 580 7.56 -0.28 -0.01
N GLY A 581 7.75 -1.05 -1.08
CA GLY A 581 6.81 -1.12 -2.18
C GLY A 581 6.46 -2.57 -2.51
N CYS A 582 5.23 -2.81 -2.94
CA CYS A 582 4.80 -4.10 -3.45
C CYS A 582 3.98 -3.93 -4.73
N SER A 583 4.03 -4.94 -5.59
CA SER A 583 3.18 -4.99 -6.79
C SER A 583 1.72 -5.27 -6.42
N GLU A 584 1.49 -6.06 -5.37
CA GLU A 584 0.19 -6.42 -4.83
C GLU A 584 0.25 -6.42 -3.30
N LEU A 585 -0.69 -5.74 -2.66
CA LEU A 585 -0.89 -5.82 -1.21
C LEU A 585 -2.02 -6.82 -0.91
N PHE A 586 -1.71 -7.88 -0.19
CA PHE A 586 -2.65 -8.92 0.22
C PHE A 586 -2.47 -9.30 1.68
N ASN A 587 -3.55 -9.77 2.31
CA ASN A 587 -3.50 -10.42 3.61
C ASN A 587 -3.35 -11.94 3.46
N ALA A 588 -3.19 -12.65 4.58
CA ALA A 588 -2.98 -14.09 4.56
C ALA A 588 -4.14 -14.86 3.94
N THR A 589 -5.39 -14.45 4.17
CA THR A 589 -6.58 -15.06 3.55
C THR A 589 -6.54 -14.97 2.02
N GLN A 590 -6.19 -13.79 1.50
CA GLN A 590 -6.04 -13.57 0.06
C GLN A 590 -4.88 -14.39 -0.51
N PHE A 591 -3.77 -14.51 0.23
CA PHE A 591 -2.62 -15.29 -0.20
C PHE A 591 -2.92 -16.79 -0.21
N ILE A 592 -3.55 -17.33 0.82
CA ILE A 592 -3.99 -18.75 0.84
C ILE A 592 -4.95 -19.05 -0.31
N LYS A 593 -5.85 -18.12 -0.64
CA LYS A 593 -6.73 -18.27 -1.81
C LYS A 593 -5.93 -18.40 -3.10
N GLN A 594 -4.90 -17.57 -3.29
CA GLN A 594 -4.02 -17.66 -4.47
C GLN A 594 -3.24 -19.00 -4.48
N LEU A 595 -2.68 -19.41 -3.34
CA LEU A 595 -2.00 -20.72 -3.22
C LEU A 595 -2.95 -21.88 -3.50
N SER A 596 -4.20 -21.79 -3.04
CA SER A 596 -5.22 -22.81 -3.32
C SER A 596 -5.53 -22.93 -4.81
N GLN A 597 -5.65 -21.79 -5.51
CA GLN A 597 -5.87 -21.79 -6.96
C GLN A 597 -4.68 -22.36 -7.74
N LEU A 598 -3.44 -22.08 -7.29
CA LEU A 598 -2.22 -22.62 -7.89
C LEU A 598 -2.05 -24.12 -7.62
N GLY A 599 -2.60 -24.65 -6.55
CA GLY A 599 -2.57 -26.07 -6.19
C GLY A 599 -3.72 -26.91 -6.76
N GLN A 600 -4.66 -26.31 -7.47
CA GLN A 600 -5.69 -27.03 -8.22
C GLN A 600 -5.03 -27.69 -9.45
N LYS A 601 -5.34 -28.99 -9.68
CA LYS A 601 -4.85 -29.74 -10.84
C LYS A 601 -5.61 -29.38 -12.10
#